data_5eba4c5a335938b0636ec9e8ad59656d
#
_entry.id   5eba4c5a335938b0636ec9e8ad59656d
#
_cell.length_a   1.000
_cell.length_b   1.000
_cell.length_c   1.000
_cell.angle_alpha   90.00
_cell.angle_beta   90.00
_cell.angle_gamma   90.00
#
_symmetry.space_group_name_H-M   'P 1'
#
loop_
_entity.id
_entity.type
_entity.pdbx_description
1 polymer ?
#
loop_
_entity_poly.entity_id
_entity_poly.type
_entity_poly.pdbx_seq_one_letter_code
_entity_poly.pdbx_strand_id
1 'polypeptide(L)'
;ALFTVEYSLFSDFRTLLPNDWTYAADTTVFVRAYSTVCPAEVKQIDFKVGNSLPLLHASAAVKVCDDDSDAVKSVNLANYLKEFTADSGVTASYYLTLADAQNNVNGISNQVSVSGTATYYLRFHKNNFCDVIGQLTVNVQIPKKSPELADKQICPGTTTVLDAGLGFDAYLWSTGATTSSVNVPVGNYWVDLTHNGCTYRQNVSVIAVSLPEITSVQIQGSTVTVTATGGNPPYQYAIDGGTYQSSNIFTNVRGGDHIISVISADNCAPVTATINVIELYNAITPNGDGINDVLNYSALLQKEEPFLQIFDRYGKLVFTGDQNNRFTWNGKMGGKSLGTGTFWYVMKWKEPGFSTVTEYSGWVLVKNRE
;
A
#
# COMPACT_ATOMS: atom_id res chain seq x y z
N ALA A 1 31.91 -78.49 4.35
CA ALA A 1 32.16 -78.85 5.76
C ALA A 1 31.34 -77.96 6.63
N LEU A 2 30.54 -78.49 7.53
CA LEU A 2 29.80 -77.74 8.55
C LEU A 2 30.78 -77.48 9.70
N PHE A 3 30.95 -76.18 10.03
CA PHE A 3 31.69 -75.77 11.22
C PHE A 3 30.70 -75.71 12.41
N THR A 4 31.17 -76.20 13.56
CA THR A 4 30.50 -75.93 14.83
C THR A 4 31.17 -74.74 15.47
N VAL A 5 30.36 -73.75 15.91
CA VAL A 5 30.80 -72.56 16.61
C VAL A 5 30.23 -72.58 18.02
N GLU A 6 31.09 -72.41 19.01
CA GLU A 6 30.74 -72.38 20.42
C GLU A 6 31.26 -71.11 21.07
N TYR A 7 30.52 -70.61 22.06
CA TYR A 7 30.80 -69.39 22.81
C TYR A 7 30.96 -69.71 24.28
N SER A 8 31.93 -69.10 24.96
CA SER A 8 32.12 -69.26 26.40
C SER A 8 32.72 -68.00 27.05
N LEU A 9 32.44 -67.76 28.32
CA LEU A 9 33.14 -66.79 29.15
C LEU A 9 34.53 -67.27 29.60
N PHE A 10 34.88 -68.52 29.34
CA PHE A 10 36.10 -69.13 29.79
C PHE A 10 36.90 -69.67 28.58
N SER A 11 38.18 -69.45 28.59
CA SER A 11 39.10 -69.90 27.50
C SER A 11 39.19 -71.41 27.36
N ASP A 12 38.80 -72.14 28.38
CA ASP A 12 38.74 -73.59 28.42
C ASP A 12 37.40 -74.21 27.98
N PHE A 13 36.35 -73.33 27.65
CA PHE A 13 35.05 -73.70 27.21
C PHE A 13 34.31 -74.64 28.18
N ARG A 14 34.59 -74.56 29.50
CA ARG A 14 33.95 -75.41 30.55
C ARG A 14 32.47 -75.15 30.69
N THR A 15 31.97 -74.01 30.23
CA THR A 15 30.55 -73.66 30.18
C THR A 15 30.28 -72.92 28.88
N LEU A 16 29.36 -73.43 28.07
CA LEU A 16 28.95 -72.79 26.82
C LEU A 16 27.85 -71.75 27.04
N LEU A 17 27.92 -70.69 26.28
CA LEU A 17 26.87 -69.69 26.22
C LEU A 17 25.83 -70.09 25.17
N PRO A 18 24.53 -69.79 25.40
CA PRO A 18 23.50 -69.93 24.38
C PRO A 18 23.70 -68.89 23.26
N ASN A 19 23.15 -69.16 22.05
CA ASN A 19 23.29 -68.27 20.89
C ASN A 19 22.61 -66.90 21.08
N ASP A 20 21.66 -66.77 22.02
CA ASP A 20 20.90 -65.56 22.40
C ASP A 20 21.41 -64.95 23.72
N TRP A 21 22.67 -65.27 24.13
CA TRP A 21 23.22 -64.74 25.37
C TRP A 21 23.33 -63.23 25.35
N THR A 22 22.92 -62.57 26.43
CA THR A 22 22.98 -61.12 26.64
C THR A 22 23.97 -60.75 27.73
N TYR A 23 24.58 -59.55 27.64
CA TYR A 23 25.53 -59.05 28.64
C TYR A 23 25.13 -57.63 29.13
N ALA A 24 25.39 -57.36 30.40
CA ALA A 24 25.07 -56.09 31.05
C ALA A 24 26.31 -55.30 31.54
N ALA A 25 27.52 -55.89 31.36
CA ALA A 25 28.79 -55.25 31.71
C ALA A 25 29.85 -55.65 30.67
N ASP A 26 30.96 -54.91 30.60
CA ASP A 26 32.10 -55.26 29.78
C ASP A 26 32.48 -56.70 30.00
N THR A 27 32.55 -57.45 28.93
CA THR A 27 32.69 -58.92 29.04
C THR A 27 33.55 -59.46 27.90
N THR A 28 34.45 -60.34 28.21
CA THR A 28 35.24 -61.06 27.23
C THR A 28 34.56 -62.42 26.95
N VAL A 29 34.36 -62.72 25.67
CA VAL A 29 33.81 -64.00 25.19
C VAL A 29 34.87 -64.69 24.35
N PHE A 30 35.08 -65.97 24.61
CA PHE A 30 35.91 -66.85 23.79
C PHE A 30 35.01 -67.57 22.79
N VAL A 31 35.41 -67.55 21.51
CA VAL A 31 34.71 -68.16 20.40
C VAL A 31 35.59 -69.33 19.88
N ARG A 32 35.07 -70.52 19.80
CA ARG A 32 35.72 -71.70 19.25
C ARG A 32 35.00 -72.18 18.02
N ALA A 33 35.71 -72.26 16.90
CA ALA A 33 35.19 -72.84 15.67
C ALA A 33 36.00 -74.10 15.33
N TYR A 34 35.28 -75.21 15.08
CA TYR A 34 35.94 -76.48 14.71
C TYR A 34 35.02 -77.30 13.77
N SER A 35 35.68 -78.26 13.11
CA SER A 35 34.95 -79.29 12.30
C SER A 35 35.56 -80.62 12.49
N THR A 36 34.99 -81.67 11.89
CA THR A 36 35.49 -83.03 11.96
C THR A 36 36.91 -83.23 11.29
N VAL A 37 37.30 -82.27 10.47
CA VAL A 37 38.57 -82.32 9.70
C VAL A 37 39.53 -81.19 10.05
N CYS A 38 39.14 -80.18 10.80
CA CYS A 38 39.95 -79.06 11.20
C CYS A 38 40.01 -78.92 12.72
N PRO A 39 41.23 -78.73 13.30
CA PRO A 39 41.35 -78.48 14.74
C PRO A 39 40.64 -77.19 15.15
N ALA A 40 40.26 -77.11 16.44
CA ALA A 40 39.62 -75.98 16.97
C ALA A 40 40.53 -74.74 16.94
N GLU A 41 40.02 -73.63 16.40
CA GLU A 41 40.63 -72.29 16.52
C GLU A 41 39.80 -71.48 17.55
N VAL A 42 40.51 -70.86 18.49
CA VAL A 42 39.90 -70.03 19.53
C VAL A 42 40.30 -68.59 19.27
N LYS A 43 39.28 -67.74 19.31
CA LYS A 43 39.43 -66.28 19.24
C LYS A 43 38.77 -65.64 20.49
N GLN A 44 39.34 -64.55 20.93
CA GLN A 44 38.80 -63.72 21.99
C GLN A 44 38.04 -62.54 21.36
N ILE A 45 36.85 -62.23 21.88
CA ILE A 45 36.06 -61.05 21.49
C ILE A 45 35.71 -60.32 22.80
N ASP A 46 36.12 -59.06 22.87
CA ASP A 46 35.84 -58.20 23.99
C ASP A 46 34.58 -57.34 23.66
N PHE A 47 33.49 -57.59 24.40
CA PHE A 47 32.31 -56.82 24.33
C PHE A 47 32.40 -55.65 25.34
N LYS A 48 32.13 -54.45 24.90
CA LYS A 48 32.06 -53.23 25.74
C LYS A 48 30.62 -52.77 25.84
N VAL A 49 30.17 -52.49 27.05
CA VAL A 49 28.91 -51.85 27.33
C VAL A 49 29.16 -50.33 27.30
N GLY A 50 28.69 -49.69 26.26
CA GLY A 50 28.79 -48.23 26.16
C GLY A 50 27.78 -47.55 27.11
N ASN A 51 28.18 -46.42 27.68
CA ASN A 51 27.22 -45.52 28.36
C ASN A 51 26.23 -45.00 27.34
N SER A 52 24.95 -44.97 27.73
CA SER A 52 23.91 -44.30 26.90
C SER A 52 24.17 -42.80 26.91
N LEU A 53 24.12 -42.16 25.76
CA LEU A 53 24.18 -40.70 25.65
C LEU A 53 22.91 -40.09 26.30
N PRO A 54 23.04 -39.25 27.34
CA PRO A 54 21.85 -38.68 27.97
C PRO A 54 21.30 -37.58 27.07
N LEU A 55 20.02 -37.67 26.69
CA LEU A 55 19.28 -36.59 26.05
C LEU A 55 18.46 -35.83 27.08
N LEU A 56 18.31 -34.49 26.88
CA LEU A 56 17.42 -33.65 27.67
C LEU A 56 15.96 -34.07 27.45
N HIS A 57 15.62 -34.36 26.20
CA HIS A 57 14.31 -34.83 25.78
C HIS A 57 14.45 -35.91 24.71
N ALA A 58 13.64 -36.95 24.77
CA ALA A 58 13.57 -37.95 23.71
C ALA A 58 12.77 -37.49 22.49
N SER A 59 11.92 -36.49 22.66
CA SER A 59 11.17 -35.85 21.57
C SER A 59 11.05 -34.35 21.78
N ALA A 60 11.03 -33.62 20.70
CA ALA A 60 10.81 -32.17 20.66
C ALA A 60 9.84 -31.80 19.54
N ALA A 61 9.05 -30.77 19.76
CA ALA A 61 8.16 -30.19 18.75
C ALA A 61 8.47 -28.70 18.62
N VAL A 62 8.74 -28.26 17.39
CA VAL A 62 9.11 -26.88 17.09
C VAL A 62 8.13 -26.28 16.08
N LYS A 63 7.83 -25.00 16.26
CA LYS A 63 7.02 -24.20 15.31
C LYS A 63 7.97 -23.36 14.48
N VAL A 64 7.72 -23.30 13.19
CA VAL A 64 8.49 -22.51 12.22
C VAL A 64 7.53 -21.71 11.37
N CYS A 65 7.76 -20.42 11.27
CA CYS A 65 6.91 -19.55 10.48
C CYS A 65 7.32 -19.59 9.01
N ASP A 66 6.32 -19.64 8.13
CA ASP A 66 6.48 -19.55 6.69
C ASP A 66 6.36 -18.07 6.29
N ASP A 67 7.51 -17.41 6.02
CA ASP A 67 7.57 -15.95 5.85
C ASP A 67 7.02 -15.47 4.51
N ASP A 68 7.02 -16.32 3.47
CA ASP A 68 6.53 -16.00 2.12
C ASP A 68 5.12 -16.54 1.84
N SER A 69 4.59 -17.33 2.79
CA SER A 69 3.22 -17.86 2.74
C SER A 69 2.95 -18.78 1.54
N ASP A 70 3.97 -19.52 1.07
CA ASP A 70 3.84 -20.53 0.00
C ASP A 70 3.50 -21.93 0.55
N ALA A 71 3.34 -22.03 1.87
CA ALA A 71 3.09 -23.25 2.65
C ALA A 71 4.26 -24.25 2.70
N VAL A 72 5.45 -23.83 2.31
CA VAL A 72 6.68 -24.64 2.33
C VAL A 72 7.80 -23.84 2.98
N LYS A 73 8.44 -24.40 4.00
CA LYS A 73 9.57 -23.77 4.67
C LYS A 73 10.83 -24.60 4.55
N SER A 74 11.93 -24.00 4.13
CA SER A 74 13.26 -24.61 4.23
C SER A 74 13.74 -24.56 5.67
N VAL A 75 14.03 -25.72 6.25
CA VAL A 75 14.38 -25.87 7.68
C VAL A 75 15.73 -26.56 7.79
N ASN A 76 16.62 -25.98 8.59
CA ASN A 76 17.85 -26.65 9.01
C ASN A 76 17.64 -27.38 10.34
N LEU A 77 17.54 -28.70 10.30
CA LEU A 77 17.31 -29.54 11.47
C LEU A 77 18.41 -29.40 12.53
N ALA A 78 19.63 -29.05 12.14
CA ALA A 78 20.75 -28.85 13.06
C ALA A 78 20.53 -27.70 14.05
N ASN A 79 19.69 -26.72 13.71
CA ASN A 79 19.37 -25.59 14.60
C ASN A 79 18.60 -26.03 15.87
N TYR A 80 18.04 -27.23 15.86
CA TYR A 80 17.21 -27.78 16.94
C TYR A 80 17.90 -28.84 17.78
N LEU A 81 19.21 -29.10 17.56
CA LEU A 81 19.97 -30.06 18.38
C LEU A 81 19.98 -29.68 19.87
N LYS A 82 19.95 -28.39 20.16
CA LYS A 82 19.89 -27.85 21.52
C LYS A 82 18.66 -28.28 22.31
N GLU A 83 17.57 -28.67 21.63
CA GLU A 83 16.35 -29.20 22.28
C GLU A 83 16.60 -30.59 22.86
N PHE A 84 17.64 -31.30 22.39
CA PHE A 84 17.98 -32.66 22.79
C PHE A 84 19.23 -32.74 23.65
N THR A 85 20.19 -31.87 23.46
CA THR A 85 21.47 -31.92 24.19
C THR A 85 22.12 -30.55 24.31
N ALA A 86 22.72 -30.27 25.47
CA ALA A 86 23.59 -29.10 25.68
C ALA A 86 25.08 -29.40 25.36
N ASP A 87 25.42 -30.64 25.05
CA ASP A 87 26.78 -31.07 24.83
C ASP A 87 27.22 -30.78 23.38
N SER A 88 28.13 -29.84 23.19
CA SER A 88 28.66 -29.43 21.88
C SER A 88 29.52 -30.47 21.19
N GLY A 89 29.95 -31.56 21.88
CA GLY A 89 30.70 -32.67 21.31
C GLY A 89 29.81 -33.74 20.66
N VAL A 90 28.49 -33.56 20.70
CA VAL A 90 27.54 -34.50 20.08
C VAL A 90 27.30 -34.11 18.63
N THR A 91 27.37 -35.08 17.74
CA THR A 91 27.00 -34.96 16.32
C THR A 91 25.66 -35.65 16.07
N ALA A 92 24.94 -35.27 15.01
CA ALA A 92 23.66 -35.90 14.65
C ALA A 92 23.61 -36.25 13.16
N SER A 93 22.98 -37.37 12.85
CA SER A 93 22.56 -37.78 11.52
C SER A 93 20.99 -37.74 11.49
N TYR A 94 20.41 -37.48 10.32
CA TYR A 94 18.99 -37.19 10.17
C TYR A 94 18.32 -38.22 9.28
N TYR A 95 17.08 -38.61 9.63
CA TYR A 95 16.34 -39.68 8.97
C TYR A 95 14.85 -39.37 8.91
N LEU A 96 14.17 -39.94 7.89
CA LEU A 96 12.72 -39.82 7.74
C LEU A 96 11.94 -40.84 8.57
N THR A 97 12.56 -41.98 8.88
CA THR A 97 11.89 -43.05 9.66
C THR A 97 12.73 -43.46 10.85
N LEU A 98 12.07 -43.95 11.88
CA LEU A 98 12.74 -44.52 13.06
C LEU A 98 13.58 -45.74 12.69
N ALA A 99 13.10 -46.59 11.79
CA ALA A 99 13.82 -47.78 11.33
C ALA A 99 15.13 -47.43 10.62
N ASP A 100 15.13 -46.40 9.75
CA ASP A 100 16.35 -45.95 9.11
C ASP A 100 17.38 -45.38 10.10
N ALA A 101 16.87 -44.60 11.09
CA ALA A 101 17.70 -44.07 12.16
C ALA A 101 18.30 -45.20 13.04
N GLN A 102 17.55 -46.27 13.37
CA GLN A 102 18.02 -47.41 14.13
C GLN A 102 19.11 -48.19 13.36
N ASN A 103 18.88 -48.40 12.07
CA ASN A 103 19.77 -49.17 11.22
C ASN A 103 20.95 -48.34 10.63
N ASN A 104 20.95 -46.99 10.83
CA ASN A 104 21.91 -46.07 10.29
C ASN A 104 22.00 -46.13 8.74
N VAL A 105 20.85 -46.20 8.08
CA VAL A 105 20.72 -46.27 6.62
C VAL A 105 19.81 -45.14 6.11
N ASN A 106 19.87 -44.81 4.82
CA ASN A 106 19.01 -43.82 4.18
C ASN A 106 19.01 -42.44 4.88
N GLY A 107 20.18 -42.01 5.38
CA GLY A 107 20.35 -40.67 5.99
C GLY A 107 20.04 -39.58 5.01
N ILE A 108 19.36 -38.50 5.52
CA ILE A 108 19.00 -37.31 4.75
C ILE A 108 19.91 -36.11 5.09
N SER A 109 19.86 -35.06 4.27
CA SER A 109 20.47 -33.78 4.60
C SER A 109 19.79 -33.15 5.83
N ASN A 110 20.54 -32.33 6.56
CA ASN A 110 19.98 -31.47 7.61
C ASN A 110 19.11 -30.33 7.06
N GLN A 111 19.25 -29.99 5.76
CA GLN A 111 18.37 -29.03 5.07
C GLN A 111 17.22 -29.80 4.44
N VAL A 112 16.00 -29.49 4.87
CA VAL A 112 14.76 -30.12 4.41
C VAL A 112 13.71 -29.08 4.08
N SER A 113 12.86 -29.37 3.10
CA SER A 113 11.66 -28.59 2.81
C SER A 113 10.47 -29.23 3.52
N VAL A 114 9.76 -28.44 4.34
CA VAL A 114 8.66 -28.91 5.16
C VAL A 114 7.38 -28.22 4.72
N SER A 115 6.31 -28.98 4.50
CA SER A 115 4.95 -28.47 4.28
C SER A 115 4.05 -29.01 5.39
N GLY A 116 3.39 -28.08 6.10
CA GLY A 116 2.54 -28.46 7.24
C GLY A 116 3.34 -29.04 8.40
N THR A 117 3.09 -30.30 8.78
CA THR A 117 3.76 -30.98 9.89
C THR A 117 4.58 -32.16 9.40
N ALA A 118 5.85 -32.20 9.76
CA ALA A 118 6.74 -33.29 9.42
C ALA A 118 7.53 -33.78 10.65
N THR A 119 7.81 -35.08 10.71
CA THR A 119 8.58 -35.70 11.79
C THR A 119 9.88 -36.25 11.23
N TYR A 120 10.97 -36.01 11.94
CA TYR A 120 12.32 -36.45 11.63
C TYR A 120 12.90 -37.20 12.83
N TYR A 121 13.82 -38.12 12.57
CA TYR A 121 14.54 -38.88 13.60
C TYR A 121 16.01 -38.48 13.53
N LEU A 122 16.57 -38.08 14.68
CA LEU A 122 17.93 -37.61 14.85
C LEU A 122 18.72 -38.68 15.62
N ARG A 123 19.69 -39.29 14.98
CA ARG A 123 20.61 -40.21 15.64
C ARG A 123 21.82 -39.43 16.14
N PHE A 124 21.93 -39.34 17.47
CA PHE A 124 22.98 -38.62 18.15
C PHE A 124 24.18 -39.55 18.40
N HIS A 125 25.36 -39.09 18.06
CA HIS A 125 26.61 -39.80 18.20
C HIS A 125 27.62 -38.98 19.02
N LYS A 126 28.31 -39.68 19.94
CA LYS A 126 29.49 -39.16 20.66
C LYS A 126 30.41 -40.31 20.96
N ASN A 127 31.75 -40.07 20.82
CA ASN A 127 32.78 -41.11 21.14
C ASN A 127 32.61 -41.63 22.57
N ASN A 128 32.72 -42.94 22.73
CA ASN A 128 32.56 -43.71 23.97
C ASN A 128 31.15 -43.74 24.55
N PHE A 129 30.13 -43.36 23.76
CA PHE A 129 28.71 -43.52 24.13
C PHE A 129 28.00 -44.35 23.07
N CYS A 130 26.92 -45.05 23.49
CA CYS A 130 25.99 -45.67 22.58
C CYS A 130 25.13 -44.58 21.92
N ASP A 131 24.90 -44.68 20.62
CA ASP A 131 24.05 -43.76 19.88
C ASP A 131 22.60 -43.83 20.43
N VAL A 132 21.97 -42.69 20.47
CA VAL A 132 20.56 -42.56 20.86
C VAL A 132 19.77 -41.81 19.80
N ILE A 133 18.48 -42.05 19.75
CA ILE A 133 17.62 -41.45 18.75
C ILE A 133 16.61 -40.52 19.44
N GLY A 134 16.52 -39.29 18.95
CA GLY A 134 15.47 -38.34 19.32
C GLY A 134 14.51 -38.12 18.16
N GLN A 135 13.27 -37.75 18.48
CA GLN A 135 12.25 -37.42 17.51
C GLN A 135 12.00 -35.91 17.46
N LEU A 136 12.13 -35.28 16.30
CA LEU A 136 11.86 -33.85 16.07
C LEU A 136 10.62 -33.71 15.19
N THR A 137 9.58 -33.09 15.72
CA THR A 137 8.39 -32.70 14.94
C THR A 137 8.49 -31.23 14.60
N VAL A 138 8.53 -30.92 13.31
CA VAL A 138 8.53 -29.55 12.78
C VAL A 138 7.11 -29.22 12.31
N ASN A 139 6.57 -28.11 12.78
CA ASN A 139 5.23 -27.65 12.44
C ASN A 139 5.33 -26.27 11.78
N VAL A 140 5.10 -26.21 10.46
CA VAL A 140 5.11 -24.97 9.69
C VAL A 140 3.79 -24.26 9.87
N GLN A 141 3.86 -23.03 10.33
CA GLN A 141 2.73 -22.15 10.55
C GLN A 141 2.69 -21.08 9.45
N ILE A 142 1.56 -21.01 8.73
CA ILE A 142 1.31 -19.92 7.78
C ILE A 142 0.88 -18.69 8.59
N PRO A 143 1.58 -17.55 8.47
CA PRO A 143 1.20 -16.34 9.18
C PRO A 143 -0.19 -15.85 8.76
N LYS A 144 -0.97 -15.40 9.72
CA LYS A 144 -2.30 -14.85 9.48
C LYS A 144 -2.19 -13.44 8.91
N LYS A 145 -2.93 -13.17 7.81
CA LYS A 145 -3.10 -11.84 7.21
C LYS A 145 -4.41 -11.21 7.67
N SER A 146 -4.45 -9.88 7.70
CA SER A 146 -5.70 -9.15 7.89
C SER A 146 -6.51 -9.18 6.59
N PRO A 147 -7.77 -9.62 6.60
CA PRO A 147 -8.67 -9.49 5.46
C PRO A 147 -9.30 -8.09 5.37
N GLU A 148 -9.23 -7.29 6.44
CA GLU A 148 -9.90 -6.00 6.58
C GLU A 148 -8.99 -4.84 6.15
N LEU A 149 -7.68 -5.04 6.23
CA LEU A 149 -6.71 -4.02 5.87
C LEU A 149 -6.60 -3.87 4.36
N ALA A 150 -7.05 -2.74 3.85
CA ALA A 150 -7.02 -2.40 2.42
C ALA A 150 -6.56 -0.96 2.21
N ASP A 151 -6.02 -0.69 1.02
CA ASP A 151 -5.66 0.65 0.59
C ASP A 151 -6.87 1.58 0.63
N LYS A 152 -6.64 2.85 0.98
CA LYS A 152 -7.68 3.86 1.09
C LYS A 152 -7.35 5.10 0.27
N GLN A 153 -8.40 5.74 -0.20
CA GLN A 153 -8.34 7.06 -0.82
C GLN A 153 -9.05 8.07 0.08
N ILE A 154 -8.44 9.22 0.28
CA ILE A 154 -8.95 10.28 1.16
C ILE A 154 -8.77 11.65 0.54
N CYS A 155 -9.52 12.62 1.01
CA CYS A 155 -9.34 14.01 0.63
C CYS A 155 -7.96 14.52 1.08
N PRO A 156 -7.29 15.37 0.27
CA PRO A 156 -6.04 16.00 0.66
C PRO A 156 -6.14 16.71 2.00
N GLY A 157 -5.13 16.52 2.86
CA GLY A 157 -5.07 17.15 4.20
C GLY A 157 -5.97 16.51 5.25
N THR A 158 -6.67 15.42 4.95
CA THR A 158 -7.48 14.66 5.93
C THR A 158 -6.76 13.42 6.44
N THR A 159 -7.35 12.74 7.41
CA THR A 159 -6.87 11.46 7.96
C THR A 159 -7.94 10.38 7.82
N THR A 160 -7.53 9.11 7.88
CA THR A 160 -8.41 7.95 7.89
C THR A 160 -7.94 6.91 8.89
N VAL A 161 -8.85 6.07 9.33
CA VAL A 161 -8.53 4.93 10.18
C VAL A 161 -8.14 3.75 9.28
N LEU A 162 -6.92 3.22 9.48
CA LEU A 162 -6.52 1.90 9.02
C LEU A 162 -6.88 0.91 10.12
N ASP A 163 -7.59 -0.16 9.78
CA ASP A 163 -8.00 -1.20 10.71
C ASP A 163 -7.48 -2.55 10.22
N ALA A 164 -6.69 -3.20 11.06
CA ALA A 164 -6.17 -4.54 10.79
C ALA A 164 -7.12 -5.66 11.27
N GLY A 165 -8.26 -5.28 11.85
CA GLY A 165 -9.23 -6.22 12.41
C GLY A 165 -8.77 -6.84 13.74
N LEU A 166 -9.58 -7.76 14.24
CA LEU A 166 -9.33 -8.44 15.51
C LEU A 166 -8.79 -9.86 15.30
N GLY A 167 -8.30 -10.48 16.39
CA GLY A 167 -7.86 -11.88 16.39
C GLY A 167 -6.39 -12.08 16.05
N PHE A 168 -5.57 -11.10 16.38
CA PHE A 168 -4.12 -11.19 16.44
C PHE A 168 -3.66 -11.04 17.90
N ASP A 169 -2.53 -11.66 18.24
CA ASP A 169 -1.96 -11.62 19.58
C ASP A 169 -1.26 -10.27 19.85
N ALA A 170 -0.69 -9.67 18.79
CA ALA A 170 -0.05 -8.37 18.85
C ALA A 170 -0.09 -7.65 17.50
N TYR A 171 0.00 -6.31 17.55
CA TYR A 171 0.08 -5.39 16.43
C TYR A 171 1.27 -4.46 16.64
N LEU A 172 1.96 -4.13 15.56
CA LEU A 172 2.97 -3.07 15.55
C LEU A 172 2.90 -2.34 14.21
N TRP A 173 2.40 -1.11 14.24
CA TRP A 173 2.32 -0.25 13.06
C TRP A 173 3.64 0.47 12.81
N SER A 174 3.87 0.87 11.56
CA SER A 174 4.99 1.75 11.18
C SER A 174 5.01 3.08 11.92
N THR A 175 3.89 3.50 12.48
CA THR A 175 3.74 4.68 13.36
C THR A 175 4.20 4.44 14.79
N GLY A 176 4.50 3.19 15.18
CA GLY A 176 4.77 2.78 16.54
C GLY A 176 3.54 2.42 17.37
N ALA A 177 2.33 2.55 16.82
CA ALA A 177 1.10 2.15 17.53
C ALA A 177 0.99 0.62 17.63
N THR A 178 0.37 0.14 18.72
CA THR A 178 0.19 -1.30 19.02
C THR A 178 -1.28 -1.70 19.13
N THR A 179 -2.19 -0.87 18.65
CA THR A 179 -3.63 -1.10 18.61
C THR A 179 -4.04 -1.79 17.31
N SER A 180 -5.23 -2.41 17.26
CA SER A 180 -5.76 -3.03 16.04
C SER A 180 -5.99 -2.03 14.92
N SER A 181 -6.17 -0.75 15.25
CA SER A 181 -6.39 0.32 14.27
C SER A 181 -5.55 1.56 14.59
N VAL A 182 -5.29 2.38 13.57
CA VAL A 182 -4.53 3.63 13.67
C VAL A 182 -5.13 4.69 12.77
N ASN A 183 -5.17 5.95 13.23
CA ASN A 183 -5.59 7.08 12.41
C ASN A 183 -4.37 7.75 11.77
N VAL A 184 -4.36 7.84 10.43
CA VAL A 184 -3.19 8.28 9.66
C VAL A 184 -3.56 9.21 8.50
N PRO A 185 -2.68 10.14 8.10
CA PRO A 185 -2.79 10.92 6.88
C PRO A 185 -2.41 10.09 5.64
N VAL A 186 -2.31 10.75 4.49
CA VAL A 186 -1.75 10.18 3.26
C VAL A 186 -0.33 9.67 3.50
N GLY A 187 -0.02 8.46 3.05
CA GLY A 187 1.27 7.83 3.22
C GLY A 187 1.25 6.33 2.95
N ASN A 188 2.42 5.73 3.01
CA ASN A 188 2.60 4.28 2.96
C ASN A 188 2.87 3.77 4.37
N TYR A 189 2.13 2.76 4.77
CA TYR A 189 2.17 2.18 6.10
C TYR A 189 2.37 0.69 6.02
N TRP A 190 2.78 0.11 7.11
CA TRP A 190 2.79 -1.33 7.33
C TRP A 190 2.36 -1.64 8.75
N VAL A 191 1.87 -2.83 8.95
CA VAL A 191 1.60 -3.40 10.27
C VAL A 191 2.20 -4.79 10.35
N ASP A 192 2.91 -5.07 11.44
CA ASP A 192 3.32 -6.41 11.84
C ASP A 192 2.21 -7.03 12.67
N LEU A 193 1.66 -8.11 12.16
CA LEU A 193 0.55 -8.87 12.75
C LEU A 193 1.11 -10.17 13.33
N THR A 194 1.06 -10.33 14.65
CA THR A 194 1.51 -11.55 15.32
C THR A 194 0.30 -12.44 15.65
N HIS A 195 0.35 -13.70 15.23
CA HIS A 195 -0.65 -14.70 15.54
C HIS A 195 0.00 -16.06 15.78
N ASN A 196 -0.29 -16.69 16.92
CA ASN A 196 0.29 -17.98 17.34
C ASN A 196 1.83 -18.01 17.30
N GLY A 197 2.48 -16.88 17.60
CA GLY A 197 3.93 -16.72 17.60
C GLY A 197 4.56 -16.44 16.25
N CYS A 198 3.78 -16.38 15.16
CA CYS A 198 4.25 -15.96 13.84
C CYS A 198 3.83 -14.53 13.53
N THR A 199 4.77 -13.75 13.01
CA THR A 199 4.54 -12.35 12.63
C THR A 199 4.56 -12.21 11.11
N TYR A 200 3.56 -11.51 10.57
CA TYR A 200 3.45 -11.16 9.16
C TYR A 200 3.38 -9.64 8.99
N ARG A 201 4.23 -9.11 8.13
CA ARG A 201 4.16 -7.69 7.75
C ARG A 201 3.23 -7.50 6.57
N GLN A 202 2.17 -6.70 6.77
CA GLN A 202 1.23 -6.31 5.73
C GLN A 202 1.36 -4.83 5.42
N ASN A 203 1.58 -4.51 4.14
CA ASN A 203 1.67 -3.13 3.67
C ASN A 203 0.29 -2.63 3.27
N VAL A 204 0.10 -1.32 3.41
CA VAL A 204 -1.13 -0.61 3.04
C VAL A 204 -0.81 0.82 2.67
N SER A 205 -1.51 1.37 1.68
CA SER A 205 -1.32 2.73 1.18
C SER A 205 -2.57 3.57 1.43
N VAL A 206 -2.35 4.80 1.87
CA VAL A 206 -3.37 5.84 1.92
C VAL A 206 -2.97 6.92 0.93
N ILE A 207 -3.77 7.12 -0.13
CA ILE A 207 -3.47 8.06 -1.20
C ILE A 207 -4.50 9.19 -1.21
N ALA A 208 -4.05 10.39 -1.60
CA ALA A 208 -4.97 11.50 -1.80
C ALA A 208 -5.73 11.33 -3.12
N VAL A 209 -7.04 11.57 -3.10
CA VAL A 209 -7.80 11.74 -4.35
C VAL A 209 -7.34 13.01 -5.05
N SER A 210 -7.36 13.01 -6.37
CA SER A 210 -7.14 14.21 -7.16
C SER A 210 -8.34 15.14 -7.03
N LEU A 211 -8.10 16.43 -6.83
CA LEU A 211 -9.16 17.44 -6.86
C LEU A 211 -9.51 17.82 -8.30
N PRO A 212 -10.73 18.29 -8.57
CA PRO A 212 -11.05 18.89 -9.85
C PRO A 212 -10.24 20.20 -10.05
N GLU A 213 -10.06 20.62 -11.29
CA GLU A 213 -9.47 21.89 -11.68
C GLU A 213 -10.44 22.63 -12.58
N ILE A 214 -10.66 23.93 -12.32
CA ILE A 214 -11.45 24.80 -13.20
C ILE A 214 -10.50 25.26 -14.32
N THR A 215 -10.74 24.73 -15.53
CA THR A 215 -9.83 24.97 -16.68
C THR A 215 -10.31 26.10 -17.57
N SER A 216 -11.59 26.46 -17.53
CA SER A 216 -12.16 27.55 -18.33
C SER A 216 -13.41 28.10 -17.68
N VAL A 217 -13.56 29.43 -17.79
CA VAL A 217 -14.81 30.12 -17.50
C VAL A 217 -15.12 31.01 -18.71
N GLN A 218 -16.30 30.84 -19.27
CA GLN A 218 -16.83 31.65 -20.38
C GLN A 218 -17.99 32.48 -19.89
N ILE A 219 -17.96 33.80 -20.18
CA ILE A 219 -18.99 34.74 -19.77
C ILE A 219 -19.62 35.35 -21.03
N GLN A 220 -20.90 35.05 -21.25
CA GLN A 220 -21.69 35.63 -22.36
C GLN A 220 -22.88 36.39 -21.80
N GLY A 221 -22.72 37.72 -21.71
CA GLY A 221 -23.70 38.57 -21.03
C GLY A 221 -23.84 38.19 -19.56
N SER A 222 -25.02 37.76 -19.14
CA SER A 222 -25.32 37.27 -17.79
C SER A 222 -25.22 35.73 -17.64
N THR A 223 -24.70 35.04 -18.65
CA THR A 223 -24.52 33.57 -18.61
C THR A 223 -23.07 33.24 -18.38
N VAL A 224 -22.82 32.42 -17.37
CA VAL A 224 -21.50 31.92 -17.01
C VAL A 224 -21.45 30.40 -17.26
N THR A 225 -20.52 29.94 -18.06
CA THR A 225 -20.28 28.52 -18.34
C THR A 225 -18.91 28.13 -17.81
N VAL A 226 -18.87 27.10 -16.96
CA VAL A 226 -17.65 26.61 -16.27
C VAL A 226 -17.22 25.28 -16.87
N THR A 227 -15.93 25.12 -17.15
CA THR A 227 -15.35 23.83 -17.52
C THR A 227 -14.40 23.38 -16.43
N ALA A 228 -14.57 22.15 -15.96
CA ALA A 228 -13.69 21.51 -14.99
C ALA A 228 -13.16 20.17 -15.52
N THR A 229 -11.95 19.84 -15.11
CA THR A 229 -11.25 18.57 -15.44
C THR A 229 -10.58 18.01 -14.19
N GLY A 230 -10.04 16.78 -14.28
CA GLY A 230 -9.39 16.14 -13.13
C GLY A 230 -10.38 15.68 -12.06
N GLY A 231 -9.89 15.10 -10.99
CA GLY A 231 -10.74 14.52 -9.96
C GLY A 231 -11.59 13.35 -10.46
N ASN A 232 -12.64 13.02 -9.70
CA ASN A 232 -13.53 11.91 -10.01
C ASN A 232 -14.94 12.47 -10.40
N PRO A 233 -15.36 12.43 -11.68
CA PRO A 233 -16.70 12.90 -12.07
C PRO A 233 -17.81 11.98 -11.50
N PRO A 234 -19.08 12.45 -11.41
CA PRO A 234 -19.59 13.72 -11.94
C PRO A 234 -19.22 14.92 -11.06
N TYR A 235 -19.12 16.10 -11.72
CA TYR A 235 -18.91 17.37 -11.02
C TYR A 235 -20.24 18.01 -10.62
N GLN A 236 -20.15 18.81 -9.54
CA GLN A 236 -21.22 19.72 -9.16
C GLN A 236 -20.65 21.14 -9.04
N TYR A 237 -21.45 22.11 -9.41
CA TYR A 237 -21.07 23.51 -9.56
C TYR A 237 -21.95 24.40 -8.69
N ALA A 238 -21.36 25.39 -8.06
CA ALA A 238 -22.09 26.41 -7.34
C ALA A 238 -21.50 27.80 -7.64
N ILE A 239 -22.29 28.84 -7.47
CA ILE A 239 -21.89 30.25 -7.55
C ILE A 239 -22.26 30.93 -6.23
N ASP A 240 -21.35 31.76 -5.69
CA ASP A 240 -21.51 32.55 -4.47
C ASP A 240 -22.02 31.77 -3.25
N GLY A 241 -21.55 30.53 -3.09
CA GLY A 241 -21.97 29.66 -1.99
C GLY A 241 -23.42 29.17 -2.07
N GLY A 242 -24.05 29.30 -3.24
CA GLY A 242 -25.36 28.75 -3.50
C GLY A 242 -25.41 27.23 -3.52
N THR A 243 -26.60 26.67 -3.82
CA THR A 243 -26.79 25.23 -3.91
C THR A 243 -26.02 24.64 -5.08
N TYR A 244 -25.34 23.52 -4.85
CA TYR A 244 -24.65 22.77 -5.89
C TYR A 244 -25.62 22.17 -6.89
N GLN A 245 -25.31 22.28 -8.18
CA GLN A 245 -26.07 21.75 -9.30
C GLN A 245 -25.18 20.93 -10.24
N SER A 246 -25.74 20.01 -11.00
CA SER A 246 -25.03 19.24 -12.01
C SER A 246 -24.74 20.02 -13.29
N SER A 247 -25.56 21.08 -13.58
CA SER A 247 -25.32 21.96 -14.72
C SER A 247 -24.12 22.86 -14.46
N ASN A 248 -23.23 22.95 -15.43
CA ASN A 248 -22.08 23.86 -15.41
C ASN A 248 -22.39 25.27 -15.95
N ILE A 249 -23.68 25.56 -16.20
CA ILE A 249 -24.16 26.82 -16.75
C ILE A 249 -25.01 27.56 -15.69
N PHE A 250 -24.63 28.80 -15.44
CA PHE A 250 -25.38 29.74 -14.58
C PHE A 250 -25.96 30.84 -15.45
N THR A 251 -27.27 31.08 -15.34
CA THR A 251 -27.95 32.12 -16.10
C THR A 251 -28.44 33.25 -15.17
N ASN A 252 -28.62 34.45 -15.72
CA ASN A 252 -29.05 35.64 -14.98
C ASN A 252 -28.08 36.02 -13.83
N VAL A 253 -26.80 35.76 -14.01
CA VAL A 253 -25.73 36.20 -13.10
C VAL A 253 -25.63 37.72 -13.20
N ARG A 254 -25.67 38.39 -12.06
CA ARG A 254 -25.60 39.88 -11.99
C ARG A 254 -24.18 40.36 -12.36
N GLY A 255 -24.05 41.65 -12.67
CA GLY A 255 -22.76 42.29 -12.79
C GLY A 255 -22.06 42.37 -11.43
N GLY A 256 -20.74 42.19 -11.43
CA GLY A 256 -19.86 42.21 -10.25
C GLY A 256 -19.03 40.95 -10.04
N ASP A 257 -18.40 40.88 -8.87
CA ASP A 257 -17.55 39.79 -8.49
C ASP A 257 -18.33 38.57 -8.00
N HIS A 258 -17.98 37.40 -8.48
CA HIS A 258 -18.60 36.11 -8.14
C HIS A 258 -17.56 35.06 -7.85
N ILE A 259 -17.88 34.10 -7.01
CA ILE A 259 -17.03 32.95 -6.70
C ILE A 259 -17.69 31.68 -7.26
N ILE A 260 -17.04 31.05 -8.22
CA ILE A 260 -17.39 29.73 -8.71
C ILE A 260 -16.79 28.68 -7.78
N SER A 261 -17.56 27.66 -7.46
CA SER A 261 -17.11 26.50 -6.68
C SER A 261 -17.43 25.21 -7.42
N VAL A 262 -16.46 24.29 -7.48
CA VAL A 262 -16.61 22.98 -8.13
C VAL A 262 -16.18 21.88 -7.17
N ILE A 263 -17.00 20.85 -7.05
CA ILE A 263 -16.67 19.61 -6.32
C ILE A 263 -16.78 18.41 -7.27
N SER A 264 -15.97 17.37 -7.00
CA SER A 264 -16.07 16.06 -7.64
C SER A 264 -16.93 15.11 -6.82
N ALA A 265 -17.17 13.90 -7.35
CA ALA A 265 -17.91 12.84 -6.65
C ALA A 265 -17.27 12.40 -5.32
N ASP A 266 -15.99 12.70 -5.12
CA ASP A 266 -15.29 12.39 -3.86
C ASP A 266 -15.73 13.30 -2.69
N ASN A 267 -16.50 14.35 -2.95
CA ASN A 267 -16.99 15.33 -1.95
C ASN A 267 -15.87 15.94 -1.08
N CYS A 268 -14.72 16.18 -1.65
CA CYS A 268 -13.64 16.90 -0.99
C CYS A 268 -13.93 18.40 -0.96
N ALA A 269 -13.03 19.16 -0.35
CA ALA A 269 -13.13 20.61 -0.34
C ALA A 269 -13.28 21.15 -1.77
N PRO A 270 -14.17 22.15 -2.00
CA PRO A 270 -14.39 22.72 -3.31
C PRO A 270 -13.14 23.44 -3.83
N VAL A 271 -12.92 23.33 -5.13
CA VAL A 271 -11.99 24.19 -5.85
C VAL A 271 -12.75 25.44 -6.30
N THR A 272 -12.17 26.61 -6.12
CA THR A 272 -12.83 27.87 -6.37
C THR A 272 -12.08 28.74 -7.38
N ALA A 273 -12.83 29.55 -8.12
CA ALA A 273 -12.31 30.60 -8.97
C ALA A 273 -13.13 31.88 -8.78
N THR A 274 -12.44 33.02 -8.72
CA THR A 274 -13.10 34.33 -8.70
C THR A 274 -13.23 34.83 -10.13
N ILE A 275 -14.41 35.31 -10.50
CA ILE A 275 -14.72 35.92 -11.79
C ILE A 275 -15.40 37.25 -11.56
N ASN A 276 -15.37 38.12 -12.57
CA ASN A 276 -16.13 39.35 -12.56
C ASN A 276 -17.02 39.41 -13.81
N VAL A 277 -18.32 39.48 -13.62
CA VAL A 277 -19.32 39.63 -14.69
C VAL A 277 -19.49 41.12 -15.01
N ILE A 278 -19.25 41.48 -16.27
CA ILE A 278 -19.36 42.84 -16.71
C ILE A 278 -20.85 43.21 -16.85
N GLU A 279 -21.29 44.28 -16.18
CA GLU A 279 -22.61 44.79 -16.34
C GLU A 279 -22.80 45.44 -17.70
N LEU A 280 -23.85 45.07 -18.41
CA LEU A 280 -24.11 45.52 -19.77
C LEU A 280 -25.18 46.61 -19.76
N TYR A 281 -24.85 47.76 -20.37
CA TYR A 281 -25.75 48.92 -20.44
C TYR A 281 -26.31 49.07 -21.86
N ASN A 282 -27.62 49.35 -21.94
CA ASN A 282 -28.34 49.53 -23.22
C ASN A 282 -28.53 51.00 -23.61
N ALA A 283 -28.33 51.91 -22.66
CA ALA A 283 -28.52 53.34 -22.92
C ALA A 283 -27.64 54.22 -22.02
N ILE A 284 -27.21 55.35 -22.54
CA ILE A 284 -26.62 56.46 -21.79
C ILE A 284 -27.34 57.77 -22.13
N THR A 285 -27.41 58.64 -21.12
CA THR A 285 -28.01 59.98 -21.24
C THR A 285 -27.04 61.05 -20.80
N PRO A 286 -26.05 61.41 -21.63
CA PRO A 286 -24.94 62.29 -21.25
C PRO A 286 -25.42 63.77 -21.10
N ASN A 287 -26.17 64.08 -20.03
CA ASN A 287 -26.73 65.38 -19.72
C ASN A 287 -26.06 66.04 -18.51
N GLY A 288 -25.14 65.35 -17.81
CA GLY A 288 -24.37 65.84 -16.66
C GLY A 288 -25.10 65.81 -15.34
N ASP A 289 -26.21 65.04 -15.22
CA ASP A 289 -26.97 64.87 -13.97
C ASP A 289 -26.38 63.76 -13.05
N GLY A 290 -25.36 63.06 -13.49
CA GLY A 290 -24.68 61.96 -12.76
C GLY A 290 -25.38 60.61 -12.91
N ILE A 291 -26.46 60.51 -13.70
CA ILE A 291 -27.21 59.27 -13.91
C ILE A 291 -27.11 58.82 -15.36
N ASN A 292 -26.49 57.65 -15.60
CA ASN A 292 -26.28 57.07 -16.92
C ASN A 292 -25.58 58.01 -17.92
N ASP A 293 -24.79 58.95 -17.43
CA ASP A 293 -24.03 59.92 -18.28
C ASP A 293 -22.92 59.24 -19.14
N VAL A 294 -22.50 58.10 -18.73
CA VAL A 294 -21.38 57.36 -19.35
C VAL A 294 -21.68 55.88 -19.50
N LEU A 295 -21.17 55.29 -20.56
CA LEU A 295 -21.03 53.87 -20.71
C LEU A 295 -19.77 53.41 -19.93
N ASN A 296 -19.96 52.75 -18.79
CA ASN A 296 -18.86 52.42 -17.88
C ASN A 296 -18.51 50.94 -17.95
N TYR A 297 -17.44 50.61 -18.59
CA TYR A 297 -16.86 49.27 -18.63
C TYR A 297 -15.49 49.17 -17.89
N SER A 298 -15.32 49.97 -16.83
CA SER A 298 -14.10 49.99 -16.03
C SER A 298 -13.77 48.65 -15.37
N ALA A 299 -14.68 47.74 -15.27
CA ALA A 299 -14.45 46.33 -14.87
C ALA A 299 -13.47 45.61 -15.82
N LEU A 300 -13.30 46.08 -17.05
CA LEU A 300 -12.28 45.60 -17.98
C LEU A 300 -10.86 45.83 -17.46
N LEU A 301 -10.62 46.76 -16.55
CA LEU A 301 -9.30 47.00 -15.93
C LEU A 301 -8.84 45.79 -15.07
N GLN A 302 -9.76 44.94 -14.62
CA GLN A 302 -9.47 43.74 -13.84
C GLN A 302 -9.27 42.51 -14.74
N LYS A 303 -9.37 42.65 -16.05
CA LYS A 303 -9.27 41.57 -17.03
C LYS A 303 -7.90 41.54 -17.68
N GLU A 304 -7.53 40.38 -18.23
CA GLU A 304 -6.36 40.22 -19.04
C GLU A 304 -6.67 40.50 -20.51
N GLU A 305 -5.77 41.16 -21.21
CA GLU A 305 -5.89 41.54 -22.63
C GLU A 305 -7.22 42.27 -22.96
N PRO A 306 -7.63 43.30 -22.18
CA PRO A 306 -8.91 43.94 -22.39
C PRO A 306 -8.91 44.77 -23.69
N PHE A 307 -10.04 44.67 -24.39
CA PHE A 307 -10.28 45.39 -25.63
C PHE A 307 -11.71 45.93 -25.65
N LEU A 308 -11.91 47.19 -26.07
CA LEU A 308 -13.21 47.81 -26.29
C LEU A 308 -13.15 48.78 -27.46
N GLN A 309 -14.04 48.61 -28.41
CA GLN A 309 -14.27 49.59 -29.47
C GLN A 309 -15.76 49.86 -29.65
N ILE A 310 -16.09 51.12 -29.99
CA ILE A 310 -17.49 51.54 -30.22
C ILE A 310 -17.55 52.15 -31.62
N PHE A 311 -18.59 51.80 -32.34
CA PHE A 311 -18.84 52.18 -33.73
C PHE A 311 -20.19 52.83 -33.89
N ASP A 312 -20.33 53.78 -34.86
CA ASP A 312 -21.61 54.30 -35.29
C ASP A 312 -22.33 53.32 -36.24
N ARG A 313 -23.57 53.67 -36.65
CA ARG A 313 -24.37 52.85 -37.58
C ARG A 313 -23.76 52.62 -38.97
N TYR A 314 -22.71 53.34 -39.31
CA TYR A 314 -22.02 53.18 -40.57
C TYR A 314 -20.70 52.40 -40.40
N GLY A 315 -20.45 51.86 -39.24
CA GLY A 315 -19.24 51.10 -38.93
C GLY A 315 -18.00 52.00 -38.67
N LYS A 316 -18.21 53.30 -38.51
CA LYS A 316 -17.10 54.22 -38.19
C LYS A 316 -16.76 54.11 -36.73
N LEU A 317 -15.47 53.92 -36.42
CA LEU A 317 -14.95 53.87 -35.04
C LEU A 317 -15.09 55.25 -34.39
N VAL A 318 -15.79 55.33 -33.26
CA VAL A 318 -16.04 56.55 -32.50
C VAL A 318 -15.35 56.59 -31.16
N PHE A 319 -14.96 55.40 -30.60
CA PHE A 319 -14.23 55.30 -29.33
C PHE A 319 -13.41 54.02 -29.25
N THR A 320 -12.23 54.15 -28.66
CA THR A 320 -11.40 53.00 -28.23
C THR A 320 -11.18 53.11 -26.74
N GLY A 321 -11.57 52.08 -26.00
CA GLY A 321 -11.31 51.96 -24.58
C GLY A 321 -9.90 51.51 -24.29
N ASP A 322 -9.26 52.16 -23.32
CA ASP A 322 -7.93 51.82 -22.80
C ASP A 322 -7.81 52.11 -21.30
N GLN A 323 -6.63 51.90 -20.73
CA GLN A 323 -6.38 52.14 -19.30
C GLN A 323 -6.51 53.63 -18.94
N ASN A 324 -6.19 54.58 -19.85
CA ASN A 324 -6.20 56.01 -19.58
C ASN A 324 -7.64 56.52 -19.47
N ASN A 325 -8.54 56.10 -20.37
CA ASN A 325 -9.96 56.43 -20.31
C ASN A 325 -10.80 55.46 -19.46
N ARG A 326 -10.14 54.48 -18.81
CA ARG A 326 -10.73 53.49 -17.92
C ARG A 326 -11.90 52.73 -18.56
N PHE A 327 -11.84 52.51 -19.88
CA PHE A 327 -12.91 51.89 -20.66
C PHE A 327 -14.29 52.55 -20.46
N THR A 328 -14.30 53.88 -20.26
CA THR A 328 -15.52 54.66 -20.00
C THR A 328 -15.72 55.65 -21.15
N TRP A 329 -16.93 55.62 -21.75
CA TRP A 329 -17.31 56.50 -22.87
C TRP A 329 -18.49 57.39 -22.51
N ASN A 330 -18.40 58.67 -22.77
CA ASN A 330 -19.40 59.69 -22.44
C ASN A 330 -20.18 60.18 -23.68
N GLY A 331 -20.32 59.38 -24.72
CA GLY A 331 -21.08 59.71 -25.91
C GLY A 331 -20.39 60.78 -26.80
N LYS A 332 -19.10 61.06 -26.61
CA LYS A 332 -18.36 62.07 -27.41
C LYS A 332 -17.35 61.39 -28.32
N MET A 333 -17.04 62.06 -29.45
CA MET A 333 -15.95 61.76 -30.36
C MET A 333 -15.08 62.98 -30.57
N GLY A 334 -13.78 62.93 -30.22
CA GLY A 334 -12.87 64.08 -30.34
C GLY A 334 -13.36 65.29 -29.53
N GLY A 335 -13.99 65.10 -28.38
CA GLY A 335 -14.52 66.15 -27.49
C GLY A 335 -15.90 66.70 -27.90
N LYS A 336 -16.44 66.34 -29.05
CA LYS A 336 -17.76 66.77 -29.53
C LYS A 336 -18.83 65.72 -29.19
N SER A 337 -19.97 66.15 -28.64
CA SER A 337 -21.12 65.29 -28.39
C SER A 337 -21.65 64.70 -29.69
N LEU A 338 -21.92 63.43 -29.69
CA LEU A 338 -22.60 62.72 -30.79
C LEU A 338 -24.12 62.93 -30.65
N GLY A 339 -24.84 63.00 -31.77
CA GLY A 339 -26.27 63.07 -31.76
C GLY A 339 -26.95 61.83 -31.16
N THR A 340 -28.25 61.97 -30.80
CA THR A 340 -29.06 60.80 -30.37
C THR A 340 -29.04 59.72 -31.42
N GLY A 341 -28.66 58.51 -31.02
CA GLY A 341 -28.55 57.38 -31.95
C GLY A 341 -28.03 56.11 -31.29
N THR A 342 -28.11 55.03 -32.04
CA THR A 342 -27.59 53.74 -31.60
C THR A 342 -26.16 53.54 -32.05
N PHE A 343 -25.34 53.05 -31.17
CA PHE A 343 -23.92 52.70 -31.39
C PHE A 343 -23.70 51.25 -31.06
N TRP A 344 -22.77 50.62 -31.72
CA TRP A 344 -22.42 49.21 -31.50
C TRP A 344 -21.05 49.11 -30.87
N TYR A 345 -20.90 48.19 -29.91
CA TYR A 345 -19.61 47.98 -29.30
C TYR A 345 -19.17 46.50 -29.42
N VAL A 346 -17.85 46.33 -29.47
CA VAL A 346 -17.20 45.01 -29.35
C VAL A 346 -16.22 45.10 -28.21
N MET A 347 -16.30 44.13 -27.32
CA MET A 347 -15.34 43.97 -26.26
C MET A 347 -14.81 42.54 -26.22
N LYS A 348 -13.50 42.41 -25.84
CA LYS A 348 -12.81 41.13 -25.69
C LYS A 348 -11.98 41.17 -24.43
N TRP A 349 -11.85 40.07 -23.77
CA TRP A 349 -11.00 39.92 -22.58
C TRP A 349 -10.74 38.45 -22.27
N LYS A 350 -9.80 38.19 -21.37
CA LYS A 350 -9.61 36.92 -20.68
C LYS A 350 -9.94 37.11 -19.19
N GLU A 351 -10.56 36.13 -18.55
CA GLU A 351 -10.64 36.09 -17.09
C GLU A 351 -9.24 35.81 -16.53
N PRO A 352 -8.81 36.46 -15.44
CA PRO A 352 -7.51 36.23 -14.84
C PRO A 352 -7.28 34.76 -14.52
N GLY A 353 -6.13 34.25 -14.98
CA GLY A 353 -5.76 32.85 -14.80
C GLY A 353 -6.39 31.87 -15.81
N PHE A 354 -7.16 32.37 -16.81
CA PHE A 354 -7.73 31.51 -17.86
C PHE A 354 -7.22 31.92 -19.25
N SER A 355 -6.97 30.97 -20.12
CA SER A 355 -6.51 31.23 -21.50
C SER A 355 -7.65 31.54 -22.47
N THR A 356 -8.90 31.27 -22.08
CA THR A 356 -10.08 31.42 -22.94
C THR A 356 -10.41 32.90 -23.15
N VAL A 357 -10.47 33.33 -24.41
CA VAL A 357 -10.91 34.67 -24.77
C VAL A 357 -12.43 34.74 -24.77
N THR A 358 -12.99 35.68 -24.02
CA THR A 358 -14.41 36.06 -24.10
C THR A 358 -14.55 37.20 -25.10
N GLU A 359 -15.50 37.07 -26.02
CA GLU A 359 -15.87 38.13 -26.95
C GLU A 359 -17.34 38.44 -26.81
N TYR A 360 -17.70 39.69 -26.67
CA TYR A 360 -19.06 40.16 -26.60
C TYR A 360 -19.29 41.37 -27.51
N SER A 361 -20.40 41.37 -28.23
CA SER A 361 -20.85 42.50 -29.00
C SER A 361 -22.29 42.91 -28.60
N GLY A 362 -22.49 44.19 -28.53
CA GLY A 362 -23.79 44.74 -28.12
C GLY A 362 -24.03 46.10 -28.71
N TRP A 363 -25.10 46.75 -28.28
CA TRP A 363 -25.44 48.08 -28.70
C TRP A 363 -25.78 48.95 -27.48
N VAL A 364 -25.63 50.28 -27.68
CA VAL A 364 -25.99 51.28 -26.68
C VAL A 364 -26.69 52.45 -27.39
N LEU A 365 -27.83 52.88 -26.83
CA LEU A 365 -28.52 54.08 -27.23
C LEU A 365 -27.86 55.29 -26.51
N VAL A 366 -27.37 56.25 -27.26
CA VAL A 366 -27.02 57.58 -26.74
C VAL A 366 -28.22 58.48 -26.95
N LYS A 367 -28.79 58.99 -25.85
CA LYS A 367 -29.93 59.91 -25.88
C LYS A 367 -29.51 61.28 -25.34
N ASN A 368 -29.10 62.15 -26.24
CA ASN A 368 -28.86 63.55 -25.87
C ASN A 368 -30.19 64.30 -25.80
N ARG A 369 -30.39 65.02 -24.72
CA ARG A 369 -31.46 66.04 -24.66
C ARG A 369 -30.93 67.30 -25.36
N GLU A 370 -31.58 67.67 -26.45
CA GLU A 370 -31.38 68.96 -27.05
C GLU A 370 -31.95 70.08 -26.16
#